data_928d29b5e9c71022a8da5b7f19381cb3
#
_entry.id   928d29b5e9c71022a8da5b7f19381cb3
#
_cell.length_a   1.000
_cell.length_b   1.000
_cell.length_c   1.000
_cell.angle_alpha   90.00
_cell.angle_beta   90.00
_cell.angle_gamma   90.00
#
_symmetry.space_group_name_H-M   'P 1'
#
loop_
_entity.id
_entity.type
_entity.pdbx_description
1 polymer ?
#
loop_
_entity_poly.entity_id
_entity_poly.type
_entity_poly.pdbx_seq_one_letter_code
_entity_poly.pdbx_strand_id
1 'polypeptide(L)'
;MKRIIPIFICGMLALASCQKKNAPLFRGDYSFKTSGSVSMDEIVAEGDTDEPASYIISLPNEIGQLEISDLGNGKDSLLVVMNTMGGEVVVTHAFCSGNEIFLRDFKKNTLLFTSDSLTLRNEVRVKASGQMYEDNTIILNMTYDGEAETNEHLYKIHGNDIRMAAIRN
;
A
#
# COMPACT_ATOMS: atom_id res chain seq x y z
N MET A 1 36.29 -57.54 -20.96
CA MET A 1 35.12 -56.65 -21.06
C MET A 1 35.12 -55.76 -19.83
N LYS A 2 35.57 -54.50 -19.98
CA LYS A 2 35.63 -53.54 -18.90
C LYS A 2 34.29 -52.76 -18.92
N ARG A 3 33.51 -52.86 -17.85
CA ARG A 3 32.27 -52.09 -17.66
C ARG A 3 32.60 -50.66 -17.23
N ILE A 4 32.33 -49.73 -18.09
CA ILE A 4 32.36 -48.28 -17.79
C ILE A 4 30.99 -47.95 -17.17
N ILE A 5 30.98 -47.66 -15.86
CA ILE A 5 29.83 -47.12 -15.18
C ILE A 5 29.91 -45.60 -15.34
N PRO A 6 28.90 -44.93 -15.95
CA PRO A 6 28.99 -43.52 -16.17
C PRO A 6 28.78 -42.75 -14.85
N ILE A 7 29.70 -41.85 -14.58
CA ILE A 7 29.63 -40.80 -13.56
C ILE A 7 28.57 -39.77 -14.03
N PHE A 8 27.32 -40.04 -13.71
CA PHE A 8 26.20 -39.16 -14.07
C PHE A 8 25.39 -38.67 -12.85
N ILE A 9 25.93 -38.80 -11.64
CA ILE A 9 25.19 -38.47 -10.40
C ILE A 9 25.65 -37.14 -9.74
N CYS A 10 26.68 -36.46 -10.23
CA CYS A 10 27.20 -35.26 -9.61
C CYS A 10 26.62 -33.94 -10.15
N GLY A 11 25.69 -33.97 -11.10
CA GLY A 11 25.16 -32.74 -11.74
C GLY A 11 23.85 -32.20 -11.18
N MET A 12 23.15 -32.89 -10.27
CA MET A 12 21.79 -32.51 -9.83
C MET A 12 21.71 -31.84 -8.45
N LEU A 13 22.81 -31.59 -7.78
CA LEU A 13 22.80 -30.98 -6.44
C LEU A 13 23.19 -29.49 -6.41
N ALA A 14 23.42 -28.88 -7.55
CA ALA A 14 23.82 -27.45 -7.61
C ALA A 14 22.67 -26.47 -7.94
N LEU A 15 21.43 -26.95 -8.01
CA LEU A 15 20.25 -26.09 -8.19
C LEU A 15 19.43 -25.95 -6.88
N ALA A 16 20.04 -26.11 -5.73
CA ALA A 16 19.54 -25.46 -4.53
C ALA A 16 19.76 -23.95 -4.75
N SER A 17 18.91 -23.37 -5.60
CA SER A 17 18.75 -21.94 -5.73
C SER A 17 18.63 -21.39 -4.31
N CYS A 18 19.69 -20.74 -3.82
CA CYS A 18 19.60 -19.86 -2.68
C CYS A 18 18.58 -18.80 -3.08
N GLN A 19 17.31 -19.02 -2.81
CA GLN A 19 16.30 -17.98 -2.93
C GLN A 19 16.74 -16.87 -1.98
N LYS A 20 17.33 -15.84 -2.58
CA LYS A 20 17.77 -14.65 -1.84
C LYS A 20 16.54 -14.09 -1.15
N LYS A 21 16.51 -14.14 0.18
CA LYS A 21 15.41 -13.53 0.94
C LYS A 21 15.39 -12.04 0.64
N ASN A 22 14.26 -11.53 0.21
CA ASN A 22 14.09 -10.13 -0.16
C ASN A 22 13.64 -9.27 1.02
N ALA A 23 13.04 -9.86 2.05
CA ALA A 23 12.60 -9.18 3.27
C ALA A 23 13.68 -8.27 3.90
N PRO A 24 14.97 -8.65 4.00
CA PRO A 24 16.00 -7.77 4.54
C PRO A 24 16.18 -6.45 3.79
N LEU A 25 15.83 -6.39 2.51
CA LEU A 25 15.93 -5.18 1.70
C LEU A 25 15.01 -4.08 2.23
N PHE A 26 13.82 -4.45 2.70
CA PHE A 26 12.77 -3.53 3.11
C PHE A 26 12.79 -3.19 4.60
N ARG A 27 13.48 -3.96 5.45
CA ARG A 27 13.50 -3.71 6.90
C ARG A 27 14.09 -2.35 7.24
N GLY A 28 13.49 -1.67 8.18
CA GLY A 28 13.99 -0.40 8.72
C GLY A 28 12.88 0.56 9.09
N ASP A 29 13.32 1.73 9.53
CA ASP A 29 12.48 2.86 9.86
C ASP A 29 12.56 3.88 8.73
N TYR A 30 11.43 4.44 8.37
CA TYR A 30 11.29 5.37 7.25
C TYR A 30 10.44 6.56 7.68
N SER A 31 10.77 7.73 7.14
CA SER A 31 9.87 8.87 7.15
C SER A 31 9.08 8.87 5.85
N PHE A 32 7.77 9.01 5.90
CA PHE A 32 6.95 8.98 4.69
C PHE A 32 6.14 10.27 4.48
N LYS A 33 5.80 10.50 3.23
CA LYS A 33 4.83 11.50 2.78
C LYS A 33 3.90 10.87 1.76
N THR A 34 2.59 11.06 1.96
CA THR A 34 1.54 10.65 1.02
C THR A 34 0.97 11.88 0.33
N SER A 35 0.66 11.76 -0.96
CA SER A 35 0.00 12.79 -1.76
C SER A 35 -0.88 12.14 -2.83
N GLY A 36 -1.87 12.87 -3.32
CA GLY A 36 -2.76 12.40 -4.38
C GLY A 36 -4.12 13.08 -4.32
N SER A 37 -5.07 12.54 -5.07
CA SER A 37 -6.46 13.01 -5.09
C SER A 37 -7.42 11.83 -5.10
N VAL A 38 -8.65 12.10 -4.69
CA VAL A 38 -9.78 11.17 -4.77
C VAL A 38 -10.93 11.83 -5.53
N SER A 39 -11.74 11.03 -6.22
CA SER A 39 -13.08 11.45 -6.65
C SER A 39 -14.08 11.11 -5.55
N MET A 40 -15.08 11.96 -5.39
CA MET A 40 -16.29 11.73 -4.62
C MET A 40 -17.46 11.86 -5.58
N ASP A 41 -18.11 10.74 -5.85
CA ASP A 41 -19.25 10.69 -6.76
C ASP A 41 -20.52 10.42 -5.97
N GLU A 42 -21.52 11.29 -6.11
CA GLU A 42 -22.80 11.16 -5.41
C GLU A 42 -23.53 9.91 -5.87
N ILE A 43 -24.10 9.18 -4.91
CA ILE A 43 -24.95 8.02 -5.18
C ILE A 43 -26.40 8.50 -5.13
N VAL A 44 -27.01 8.68 -6.30
CA VAL A 44 -28.43 9.03 -6.43
C VAL A 44 -29.32 7.79 -6.45
N ALA A 45 -30.51 7.91 -5.85
CA ALA A 45 -31.47 6.83 -5.85
C ALA A 45 -32.06 6.59 -7.26
N GLU A 46 -32.40 5.34 -7.56
CA GLU A 46 -33.02 4.98 -8.83
C GLU A 46 -34.37 5.69 -8.98
N GLY A 47 -34.50 6.55 -10.01
CA GLY A 47 -35.69 7.35 -10.27
C GLY A 47 -35.56 8.83 -9.89
N ASP A 48 -34.46 9.24 -9.31
CA ASP A 48 -34.12 10.66 -9.12
C ASP A 48 -33.74 11.27 -10.48
N THR A 49 -34.18 12.50 -10.71
CA THR A 49 -33.94 13.23 -11.98
C THR A 49 -32.77 14.19 -11.89
N ASP A 50 -32.17 14.31 -10.71
CA ASP A 50 -31.04 15.19 -10.50
C ASP A 50 -29.75 14.57 -11.05
N GLU A 51 -28.92 15.39 -11.68
CA GLU A 51 -27.59 14.94 -12.12
C GLU A 51 -26.69 14.74 -10.89
N PRO A 52 -26.04 13.55 -10.74
CA PRO A 52 -25.20 13.27 -9.60
C PRO A 52 -23.99 14.22 -9.56
N ALA A 53 -23.73 14.78 -8.41
CA ALA A 53 -22.55 15.61 -8.20
C ALA A 53 -21.28 14.78 -8.13
N SER A 54 -20.21 15.26 -8.77
CA SER A 54 -18.89 14.63 -8.71
C SER A 54 -17.83 15.67 -8.36
N TYR A 55 -16.95 15.33 -7.43
CA TYR A 55 -15.90 16.22 -6.93
C TYR A 55 -14.55 15.53 -7.01
N ILE A 56 -13.52 16.27 -7.41
CA ILE A 56 -12.12 15.84 -7.28
C ILE A 56 -11.51 16.58 -6.11
N ILE A 57 -11.05 15.84 -5.12
CA ILE A 57 -10.52 16.38 -3.88
C ILE A 57 -9.06 16.02 -3.75
N SER A 58 -8.19 17.03 -3.66
CA SER A 58 -6.78 16.81 -3.31
C SER A 58 -6.66 16.38 -1.85
N LEU A 59 -6.03 15.26 -1.60
CA LEU A 59 -5.75 14.81 -0.25
C LEU A 59 -4.72 15.73 0.42
N PRO A 60 -4.90 16.09 1.69
CA PRO A 60 -3.85 16.78 2.42
C PRO A 60 -2.60 15.89 2.47
N ASN A 61 -1.43 16.51 2.37
CA ASN A 61 -0.18 15.78 2.51
C ASN A 61 -0.11 15.14 3.90
N GLU A 62 -0.21 13.83 3.94
CA GLU A 62 -0.03 13.07 5.17
C GLU A 62 1.44 12.70 5.32
N ILE A 63 2.00 12.97 6.48
CA ILE A 63 3.39 12.64 6.84
C ILE A 63 3.41 11.78 8.08
N GLY A 64 4.44 10.96 8.23
CA GLY A 64 4.55 10.06 9.37
C GLY A 64 5.81 9.20 9.34
N GLN A 65 5.78 8.18 10.19
CA GLN A 65 6.84 7.17 10.31
C GLN A 65 6.29 5.82 9.84
N LEU A 66 7.11 5.09 9.10
CA LEU A 66 6.84 3.75 8.62
C LEU A 66 7.91 2.82 9.17
N GLU A 67 7.51 1.82 9.95
CA GLU A 67 8.37 0.75 10.43
C GLU A 67 8.08 -0.53 9.66
N ILE A 68 9.12 -1.15 9.11
CA ILE A 68 9.03 -2.44 8.42
C ILE A 68 9.93 -3.45 9.12
N SER A 69 9.33 -4.53 9.62
CA SER A 69 10.01 -5.59 10.33
C SER A 69 9.69 -6.97 9.73
N ASP A 70 10.55 -7.95 10.03
CA ASP A 70 10.39 -9.33 9.56
C ASP A 70 9.44 -10.09 10.49
N LEU A 71 8.49 -10.83 9.93
CA LEU A 71 7.61 -11.71 10.71
C LEU A 71 8.30 -12.99 11.20
N GLY A 72 9.56 -13.24 10.84
CA GLY A 72 10.34 -14.37 11.33
C GLY A 72 9.90 -15.76 10.85
N ASN A 73 8.92 -15.84 9.96
CA ASN A 73 8.35 -17.09 9.46
C ASN A 73 9.14 -17.72 8.29
N GLY A 74 10.33 -17.21 7.98
CA GLY A 74 11.22 -17.70 6.93
C GLY A 74 10.76 -17.43 5.49
N LYS A 75 9.64 -16.73 5.31
CA LYS A 75 9.08 -16.26 4.03
C LYS A 75 9.40 -14.77 3.87
N ASP A 76 9.26 -14.26 2.64
CA ASP A 76 9.39 -12.84 2.33
C ASP A 76 8.16 -12.03 2.83
N SER A 77 7.77 -12.25 4.09
CA SER A 77 6.62 -11.64 4.75
C SER A 77 7.09 -10.64 5.78
N LEU A 78 6.46 -9.48 5.77
CA LEU A 78 6.82 -8.32 6.56
C LEU A 78 5.63 -7.84 7.39
N LEU A 79 5.92 -7.31 8.57
CA LEU A 79 4.99 -6.48 9.34
C LEU A 79 5.28 -5.02 8.98
N VAL A 80 4.24 -4.27 8.71
CA VAL A 80 4.30 -2.85 8.34
C VAL A 80 3.45 -2.07 9.33
N VAL A 81 4.07 -1.12 10.02
CA VAL A 81 3.41 -0.21 10.96
C VAL A 81 3.59 1.22 10.45
N MET A 82 2.49 1.90 10.20
CA MET A 82 2.47 3.30 9.78
C MET A 82 1.90 4.15 10.91
N ASN A 83 2.67 5.12 11.40
CA ASN A 83 2.26 6.09 12.40
C ASN A 83 2.16 7.46 11.71
N THR A 84 0.96 7.97 11.53
CA THR A 84 0.75 9.30 10.95
C THR A 84 0.98 10.39 12.00
N MET A 85 1.41 11.56 11.60
CA MET A 85 1.51 12.71 12.52
C MET A 85 0.13 13.14 13.08
N GLY A 86 -0.96 12.74 12.42
CA GLY A 86 -2.33 12.90 12.92
C GLY A 86 -2.72 11.94 14.03
N GLY A 87 -1.80 11.04 14.45
CA GLY A 87 -2.01 10.10 15.56
C GLY A 87 -2.71 8.79 15.14
N GLU A 88 -2.96 8.56 13.87
CA GLU A 88 -3.47 7.28 13.39
C GLU A 88 -2.35 6.26 13.28
N VAL A 89 -2.61 5.05 13.74
CA VAL A 89 -1.71 3.90 13.62
C VAL A 89 -2.37 2.86 12.75
N VAL A 90 -1.71 2.51 11.66
CA VAL A 90 -2.12 1.42 10.76
C VAL A 90 -1.12 0.29 10.87
N VAL A 91 -1.62 -0.92 11.08
CA VAL A 91 -0.81 -2.14 11.12
C VAL A 91 -1.29 -3.07 10.02
N THR A 92 -0.39 -3.46 9.13
CA THR A 92 -0.69 -4.40 8.05
C THR A 92 0.47 -5.33 7.79
N HIS A 93 0.23 -6.36 7.00
CA HIS A 93 1.27 -7.27 6.52
C HIS A 93 1.63 -6.93 5.08
N ALA A 94 2.86 -7.26 4.70
CA ALA A 94 3.29 -7.19 3.32
C ALA A 94 4.04 -8.47 2.93
N PHE A 95 4.16 -8.71 1.65
CA PHE A 95 5.13 -9.64 1.10
C PHE A 95 6.00 -8.92 0.07
N CYS A 96 7.19 -9.44 -0.17
CA CYS A 96 8.12 -8.85 -1.13
C CYS A 96 8.65 -9.88 -2.11
N SER A 97 8.97 -9.41 -3.31
CA SER A 97 9.57 -10.21 -4.40
C SER A 97 10.55 -9.34 -5.16
N GLY A 98 11.84 -9.68 -5.12
CA GLY A 98 12.88 -8.79 -5.64
C GLY A 98 12.89 -7.46 -4.90
N ASN A 99 12.74 -6.37 -5.64
CA ASN A 99 12.60 -5.01 -5.10
C ASN A 99 11.15 -4.52 -5.00
N GLU A 100 10.17 -5.40 -5.23
CA GLU A 100 8.76 -5.09 -5.13
C GLU A 100 8.19 -5.44 -3.75
N ILE A 101 7.26 -4.64 -3.27
CA ILE A 101 6.53 -4.83 -2.02
C ILE A 101 5.03 -4.69 -2.27
N PHE A 102 4.26 -5.59 -1.67
CA PHE A 102 2.80 -5.67 -1.79
C PHE A 102 2.20 -5.72 -0.40
N LEU A 103 1.46 -4.69 -0.03
CA LEU A 103 0.78 -4.63 1.25
C LEU A 103 -0.55 -5.40 1.15
N ARG A 104 -0.91 -6.10 2.21
CA ARG A 104 -2.26 -6.63 2.35
C ARG A 104 -3.23 -5.46 2.50
N ASP A 105 -4.42 -5.59 1.89
CA ASP A 105 -5.47 -4.58 2.02
C ASP A 105 -5.69 -4.19 3.48
N PHE A 106 -5.79 -2.90 3.74
CA PHE A 106 -6.02 -2.36 5.07
C PHE A 106 -7.04 -1.22 5.00
N LYS A 107 -7.51 -0.80 6.16
CA LYS A 107 -8.38 0.34 6.30
C LYS A 107 -7.65 1.47 7.00
N LYS A 108 -7.96 2.69 6.63
CA LYS A 108 -7.47 3.89 7.28
C LYS A 108 -8.51 5.01 7.20
N ASN A 109 -8.41 5.96 8.13
CA ASN A 109 -9.18 7.18 8.03
C ASN A 109 -8.50 8.16 7.08
N THR A 110 -9.27 8.84 6.27
CA THR A 110 -8.79 9.94 5.45
C THR A 110 -9.60 11.20 5.72
N LEU A 111 -8.95 12.35 5.65
CA LEU A 111 -9.61 13.65 5.74
C LEU A 111 -9.92 14.11 4.32
N LEU A 112 -11.18 14.39 4.07
CA LEU A 112 -11.66 14.95 2.83
C LEU A 112 -12.10 16.40 3.11
N PHE A 113 -11.53 17.34 2.38
CA PHE A 113 -11.94 18.74 2.44
C PHE A 113 -12.78 19.03 1.20
N THR A 114 -14.00 19.45 1.42
CA THR A 114 -14.83 20.00 0.36
C THR A 114 -14.71 21.53 0.33
N SER A 115 -15.06 22.16 -0.80
CA SER A 115 -15.03 23.63 -0.97
C SER A 115 -15.89 24.39 0.03
N ASP A 116 -16.86 23.75 0.64
CA ASP A 116 -17.83 24.34 1.56
C ASP A 116 -17.44 24.23 3.04
N SER A 117 -16.15 24.07 3.30
CA SER A 117 -15.60 23.94 4.68
C SER A 117 -16.08 22.70 5.43
N LEU A 118 -16.73 21.76 4.77
CA LEU A 118 -17.10 20.49 5.37
C LEU A 118 -15.89 19.57 5.42
N THR A 119 -15.46 19.23 6.63
CA THR A 119 -14.40 18.25 6.84
C THR A 119 -15.04 16.90 7.09
N LEU A 120 -14.89 15.98 6.14
CA LEU A 120 -15.34 14.61 6.28
C LEU A 120 -14.13 13.73 6.67
N ARG A 121 -14.30 12.97 7.76
CA ARG A 121 -13.35 11.90 8.14
C ARG A 121 -14.02 10.57 7.83
N ASN A 122 -13.48 9.85 6.86
CA ASN A 122 -14.05 8.59 6.39
C ASN A 122 -13.03 7.48 6.42
N GLU A 123 -13.51 6.28 6.73
CA GLU A 123 -12.72 5.06 6.61
C GLU A 123 -12.71 4.62 5.14
N VAL A 124 -11.53 4.47 4.59
CA VAL A 124 -11.33 3.93 3.24
C VAL A 124 -10.54 2.63 3.29
N ARG A 125 -10.86 1.72 2.38
CA ARG A 125 -10.03 0.56 2.09
C ARG A 125 -8.88 0.98 1.20
N VAL A 126 -7.67 0.56 1.55
CA VAL A 126 -6.45 0.87 0.81
C VAL A 126 -5.85 -0.40 0.26
N LYS A 127 -5.51 -0.38 -1.03
CA LYS A 127 -4.59 -1.33 -1.65
C LYS A 127 -3.31 -0.59 -1.96
N ALA A 128 -2.17 -1.20 -1.69
CA ALA A 128 -0.87 -0.58 -1.88
C ALA A 128 0.15 -1.58 -2.39
N SER A 129 0.90 -1.17 -3.41
CA SER A 129 2.06 -1.89 -3.90
C SER A 129 3.12 -0.91 -4.39
N GLY A 130 4.37 -1.33 -4.42
CA GLY A 130 5.44 -0.45 -4.85
C GLY A 130 6.79 -1.11 -4.93
N GLN A 131 7.83 -0.28 -4.94
CA GLN A 131 9.19 -0.72 -5.16
C GLN A 131 10.17 0.01 -4.25
N MET A 132 11.25 -0.70 -3.89
CA MET A 132 12.43 -0.12 -3.30
C MET A 132 13.38 0.35 -4.40
N TYR A 133 13.87 1.56 -4.29
CA TYR A 133 14.86 2.17 -5.18
C TYR A 133 16.27 2.14 -4.57
N GLU A 134 17.29 2.38 -5.40
CA GLU A 134 18.71 2.30 -4.99
C GLU A 134 19.08 3.29 -3.89
N ASP A 135 18.37 4.41 -3.78
CA ASP A 135 18.55 5.43 -2.72
C ASP A 135 17.87 5.06 -1.39
N ASN A 136 17.42 3.81 -1.24
CA ASN A 136 16.65 3.32 -0.10
C ASN A 136 15.29 4.01 0.09
N THR A 137 14.72 4.53 -0.97
CA THR A 137 13.36 5.07 -1.00
C THR A 137 12.38 3.99 -1.43
N ILE A 138 11.29 3.82 -0.68
CA ILE A 138 10.14 3.01 -1.11
C ILE A 138 9.10 3.94 -1.70
N ILE A 139 8.65 3.64 -2.90
CA ILE A 139 7.50 4.31 -3.51
C ILE A 139 6.35 3.31 -3.54
N LEU A 140 5.24 3.64 -2.85
CA LEU A 140 3.99 2.90 -2.90
C LEU A 140 2.98 3.66 -3.75
N ASN A 141 2.36 2.96 -4.69
CA ASN A 141 1.15 3.41 -5.38
C ASN A 141 -0.04 2.81 -4.63
N MET A 142 -1.01 3.66 -4.32
CA MET A 142 -2.16 3.28 -3.51
C MET A 142 -3.46 3.59 -4.24
N THR A 143 -4.46 2.74 -4.01
CA THR A 143 -5.84 3.02 -4.40
C THR A 143 -6.69 3.10 -3.14
N TYR A 144 -7.59 4.07 -3.09
CA TYR A 144 -8.57 4.24 -2.03
C TYR A 144 -9.94 3.91 -2.56
N ASP A 145 -10.72 3.20 -1.76
CA ASP A 145 -12.10 2.85 -2.06
C ASP A 145 -12.93 2.92 -0.77
N GLY A 146 -14.06 3.60 -0.81
CA GLY A 146 -14.90 3.81 0.36
C GLY A 146 -16.17 4.56 0.05
N GLU A 147 -16.90 4.90 1.11
CA GLU A 147 -18.13 5.69 1.04
C GLU A 147 -18.08 6.80 2.07
N ALA A 148 -18.67 7.92 1.76
CA ALA A 148 -18.86 9.05 2.65
C ALA A 148 -20.33 9.41 2.73
N GLU A 149 -20.83 9.64 3.93
CA GLU A 149 -22.20 10.07 4.17
C GLU A 149 -22.21 11.47 4.76
N THR A 150 -23.00 12.34 4.20
CA THR A 150 -23.38 13.63 4.78
C THR A 150 -24.82 13.54 5.28
N ASN A 151 -25.34 14.61 5.89
CA ASN A 151 -26.74 14.64 6.35
C ASN A 151 -27.77 14.43 5.23
N GLU A 152 -27.39 14.69 3.98
CA GLU A 152 -28.31 14.74 2.84
C GLU A 152 -27.91 13.80 1.70
N HIS A 153 -26.63 13.42 1.60
CA HIS A 153 -26.11 12.71 0.43
C HIS A 153 -25.12 11.60 0.82
N LEU A 154 -25.13 10.53 0.03
CA LEU A 154 -24.18 9.45 0.08
C LEU A 154 -23.22 9.56 -1.12
N TYR A 155 -21.93 9.42 -0.89
CA TYR A 155 -20.90 9.51 -1.92
C TYR A 155 -20.06 8.25 -1.95
N LYS A 156 -19.67 7.85 -3.15
CA LYS A 156 -18.61 6.88 -3.37
C LYS A 156 -17.27 7.60 -3.48
N ILE A 157 -16.28 7.13 -2.71
CA ILE A 157 -14.91 7.64 -2.74
C ILE A 157 -14.05 6.69 -3.56
N HIS A 158 -13.33 7.22 -4.53
CA HIS A 158 -12.42 6.46 -5.35
C HIS A 158 -11.14 7.26 -5.65
N GLY A 159 -9.97 6.65 -5.44
CA GLY A 159 -8.68 7.28 -5.73
C GLY A 159 -7.68 6.27 -6.28
N ASN A 160 -7.12 6.55 -7.46
CA ASN A 160 -6.18 5.66 -8.15
C ASN A 160 -4.74 6.19 -8.20
N ASP A 161 -4.56 7.50 -8.01
CA ASP A 161 -3.27 8.18 -8.16
C ASP A 161 -2.74 8.69 -6.82
N ILE A 162 -2.83 7.84 -5.79
CA ILE A 162 -2.30 8.19 -4.48
C ILE A 162 -0.93 7.56 -4.34
N ARG A 163 0.05 8.37 -3.97
CA ARG A 163 1.45 7.95 -3.88
C ARG A 163 2.01 8.25 -2.50
N MET A 164 2.67 7.26 -1.92
CA MET A 164 3.48 7.40 -0.72
C MET A 164 4.95 7.26 -1.10
N ALA A 165 5.76 8.24 -0.70
CA ALA A 165 7.23 8.15 -0.75
C ALA A 165 7.75 7.98 0.68
N ALA A 166 8.48 6.91 0.95
CA ALA A 166 9.06 6.60 2.24
C ALA A 166 10.57 6.51 2.13
N ILE A 167 11.28 7.36 2.86
CA ILE A 167 12.74 7.47 2.84
C ILE A 167 13.27 6.86 4.13
N ARG A 168 14.25 5.96 4.00
CA ARG A 168 14.88 5.31 5.16
C ARG A 168 15.64 6.33 6.00
N ASN A 169 15.43 6.27 7.31
CA ASN A 169 16.10 7.16 8.29
C ASN A 169 17.56 6.76 8.53
#